data_4420bc6bbfedfa10d2e889ff1907f537
#
_entry.id   4420bc6bbfedfa10d2e889ff1907f537
#
_cell.length_a   1.000
_cell.length_b   1.000
_cell.length_c   1.000
_cell.angle_alpha   90.00
_cell.angle_beta   90.00
_cell.angle_gamma   90.00
#
_symmetry.space_group_name_H-M   'P 1'
#
loop_
_entity.id
_entity.type
_entity.pdbx_description
1 polymer ?
#
loop_
_entity_poly.entity_id
_entity_poly.type
_entity_poly.pdbx_seq_one_letter_code
_entity_poly.pdbx_strand_id
1 'polypeptide(L)'
;MVLSKTASESDVSIHSTFASRYVRNSLPRFKMPENSIPKEAAYQIINDELMLDGNPRLNLASFVTTWMEPECDKLMMASINKNYVDMDEYPVTTELQNRCVNMIAHLFNAPLEESEAAVGVGTVGSSEAIMLAGLAFKRKWQNNRKAQGKPYGKPNIVTGANVQVCWEKFARYFEVELKEVKLSEGYYVMDPVKAVEMVDENTICVASILGSTLNGEFEDVKLLNDLLLEKNKQTGWDTPIHVDAASGGFIAPFLYPELEWDFKLPLVKSINVSGHKYGLVYAGIGWVIWRGKEDLPEELIFHINYLGADQPTFTLNFSKGSSQVIAQYYQLIRLGMEGYRNVMENCHENAMVLKQGLEKTGLFNIVSKDHGVPLVAFSLKDNKRHNEFEVAEMLRRFGWIVPAYTMPADAQHVTVMRVVIREDFSRTLAERLVLDITKVLHELDSLPSKLAVAAQQNGKNGTVVKKTEMETQREVATYWKKFVLDRKTIKNKIC
;
A
#
# COMPACT_ATOMS: atom_id res chain seq x y z
N MET A 1 -37.12 4.92 -32.68
CA MET A 1 -36.38 3.66 -32.48
C MET A 1 -35.36 3.54 -33.62
N VAL A 2 -34.17 4.10 -33.41
CA VAL A 2 -33.08 4.00 -34.38
C VAL A 2 -32.33 2.73 -34.02
N LEU A 3 -32.63 1.66 -34.70
CA LEU A 3 -31.80 0.45 -34.68
C LEU A 3 -30.43 0.89 -35.24
N SER A 4 -29.43 0.91 -34.38
CA SER A 4 -28.04 0.99 -34.82
C SER A 4 -27.85 -0.06 -35.92
N LYS A 5 -27.30 0.31 -37.06
CA LYS A 5 -26.87 -0.66 -38.07
C LYS A 5 -25.85 -1.57 -37.36
N THR A 6 -26.35 -2.73 -36.93
CA THR A 6 -25.47 -3.82 -36.50
C THR A 6 -24.55 -4.13 -37.67
N ALA A 7 -23.24 -4.23 -37.39
CA ALA A 7 -22.30 -4.74 -38.37
C ALA A 7 -22.89 -6.02 -38.96
N SER A 8 -22.85 -6.18 -40.31
CA SER A 8 -23.41 -7.36 -40.95
C SER A 8 -22.71 -8.62 -40.40
N GLU A 9 -23.41 -9.74 -40.35
CA GLU A 9 -22.82 -11.03 -39.96
C GLU A 9 -21.54 -11.36 -40.75
N SER A 10 -21.42 -10.87 -41.99
CA SER A 10 -20.19 -10.95 -42.77
C SER A 10 -19.05 -10.13 -42.26
N ASP A 11 -19.30 -8.98 -41.61
CA ASP A 11 -18.28 -8.19 -40.95
C ASP A 11 -17.77 -8.86 -39.65
N VAL A 12 -18.60 -9.64 -38.98
CA VAL A 12 -18.28 -10.40 -37.78
C VAL A 12 -17.51 -11.69 -38.11
N SER A 13 -17.88 -12.39 -39.20
CA SER A 13 -17.27 -13.67 -39.56
C SER A 13 -15.88 -13.58 -40.19
N ILE A 14 -15.54 -12.46 -40.81
CA ILE A 14 -14.21 -12.20 -41.39
C ILE A 14 -13.22 -11.81 -40.27
N HIS A 15 -13.68 -11.62 -39.06
CA HIS A 15 -12.96 -10.99 -38.00
C HIS A 15 -12.65 -11.88 -36.80
N SER A 16 -11.98 -12.92 -37.08
CA SER A 16 -10.90 -13.19 -36.14
C SER A 16 -9.93 -11.99 -36.21
N THR A 17 -10.08 -11.11 -35.27
CA THR A 17 -9.09 -10.33 -34.56
C THR A 17 -8.21 -9.39 -35.41
N PHE A 18 -7.32 -9.89 -36.27
CA PHE A 18 -6.28 -9.09 -36.91
C PHE A 18 -6.66 -8.59 -38.32
N ALA A 19 -7.69 -9.08 -38.93
CA ALA A 19 -8.18 -8.65 -40.26
C ALA A 19 -9.25 -7.55 -40.20
N SER A 20 -9.71 -7.17 -39.00
CA SER A 20 -10.74 -6.16 -38.84
C SER A 20 -10.29 -4.79 -39.30
N ARG A 21 -11.10 -4.09 -40.12
CA ARG A 21 -10.84 -2.70 -40.50
C ARG A 21 -10.77 -1.75 -39.32
N TYR A 22 -11.42 -2.07 -38.19
CA TYR A 22 -11.41 -1.25 -36.97
C TYR A 22 -10.05 -1.21 -36.26
N VAL A 23 -9.25 -2.27 -36.40
CA VAL A 23 -7.88 -2.33 -35.86
C VAL A 23 -6.90 -1.50 -36.67
N ARG A 24 -7.29 -1.04 -37.86
CA ARG A 24 -6.45 -0.17 -38.72
C ARG A 24 -6.62 1.32 -38.41
N ASN A 25 -7.67 1.70 -37.69
CA ASN A 25 -7.93 3.09 -37.33
C ASN A 25 -7.05 3.52 -36.14
N SER A 26 -6.72 4.80 -36.08
CA SER A 26 -6.06 5.35 -34.90
C SER A 26 -6.96 5.22 -33.68
N LEU A 27 -6.36 4.87 -32.53
CA LEU A 27 -7.09 4.71 -31.29
C LEU A 27 -7.68 6.05 -30.81
N PRO A 28 -8.94 6.07 -30.37
CA PRO A 28 -9.54 7.26 -29.79
C PRO A 28 -8.88 7.56 -28.44
N ARG A 29 -8.26 8.75 -28.32
CA ARG A 29 -7.51 9.15 -27.11
C ARG A 29 -8.12 10.33 -26.38
N PHE A 30 -8.86 11.19 -27.06
CA PHE A 30 -9.30 12.48 -26.51
C PHE A 30 -10.81 12.69 -26.59
N LYS A 31 -11.48 12.05 -27.54
CA LYS A 31 -12.92 12.18 -27.72
C LYS A 31 -13.54 10.81 -27.87
N MET A 32 -14.73 10.66 -27.33
CA MET A 32 -15.54 9.48 -27.54
C MET A 32 -15.85 9.37 -29.05
N PRO A 33 -15.68 8.18 -29.66
CA PRO A 33 -16.05 7.97 -31.05
C PRO A 33 -17.53 8.29 -31.31
N GLU A 34 -17.82 8.88 -32.48
CA GLU A 34 -19.22 9.15 -32.89
C GLU A 34 -19.97 7.85 -33.23
N ASN A 35 -19.26 6.87 -33.77
CA ASN A 35 -19.83 5.60 -34.19
C ASN A 35 -19.42 4.45 -33.26
N SER A 36 -20.35 3.52 -33.01
CA SER A 36 -20.05 2.27 -32.33
C SER A 36 -19.15 1.38 -33.17
N ILE A 37 -18.37 0.52 -32.50
CA ILE A 37 -17.57 -0.53 -33.12
C ILE A 37 -18.03 -1.90 -32.59
N PRO A 38 -17.75 -3.01 -33.30
CA PRO A 38 -18.01 -4.34 -32.79
C PRO A 38 -17.31 -4.62 -31.47
N LYS A 39 -17.97 -5.39 -30.61
CA LYS A 39 -17.42 -5.73 -29.27
C LYS A 39 -16.07 -6.45 -29.34
N GLU A 40 -15.90 -7.31 -30.35
CA GLU A 40 -14.66 -8.05 -30.61
C GLU A 40 -13.51 -7.11 -30.96
N ALA A 41 -13.77 -6.06 -31.76
CA ALA A 41 -12.77 -5.04 -32.10
C ALA A 41 -12.41 -4.20 -30.87
N ALA A 42 -13.42 -3.81 -30.08
CA ALA A 42 -13.18 -3.08 -28.82
C ALA A 42 -12.35 -3.91 -27.83
N TYR A 43 -12.70 -5.19 -27.67
CA TYR A 43 -11.94 -6.11 -26.84
C TYR A 43 -10.48 -6.23 -27.29
N GLN A 44 -10.25 -6.45 -28.58
CA GLN A 44 -8.90 -6.63 -29.11
C GLN A 44 -8.05 -5.39 -28.95
N ILE A 45 -8.58 -4.20 -29.26
CA ILE A 45 -7.88 -2.92 -29.08
C ILE A 45 -7.42 -2.75 -27.64
N ILE A 46 -8.31 -2.99 -26.68
CA ILE A 46 -7.99 -2.86 -25.26
C ILE A 46 -6.99 -3.93 -24.82
N ASN A 47 -7.17 -5.17 -25.25
CA ASN A 47 -6.28 -6.26 -24.90
C ASN A 47 -4.87 -6.04 -25.44
N ASP A 48 -4.71 -5.52 -26.66
CA ASP A 48 -3.40 -5.20 -27.23
C ASP A 48 -2.67 -4.11 -26.45
N GLU A 49 -3.39 -3.08 -25.96
CA GLU A 49 -2.82 -2.05 -25.08
C GLU A 49 -2.39 -2.66 -23.73
N LEU A 50 -3.21 -3.53 -23.14
CA LEU A 50 -2.93 -4.17 -21.84
C LEU A 50 -1.74 -5.13 -21.91
N MET A 51 -1.44 -5.71 -23.09
CA MET A 51 -0.24 -6.55 -23.26
C MET A 51 1.08 -5.79 -23.08
N LEU A 52 1.04 -4.45 -23.14
CA LEU A 52 2.20 -3.60 -22.89
C LEU A 52 2.46 -3.34 -21.41
N ASP A 53 1.54 -3.72 -20.52
CA ASP A 53 1.74 -3.67 -19.09
C ASP A 53 2.73 -4.74 -18.61
N GLY A 54 3.38 -4.47 -17.49
CA GLY A 54 4.28 -5.44 -16.87
C GLY A 54 3.52 -6.64 -16.29
N ASN A 55 4.22 -7.77 -16.16
CA ASN A 55 3.68 -8.95 -15.48
C ASN A 55 3.46 -8.64 -13.98
N PRO A 56 2.22 -8.71 -13.45
CA PRO A 56 1.93 -8.40 -12.05
C PRO A 56 2.74 -9.27 -11.08
N ARG A 57 3.00 -10.53 -11.40
CA ARG A 57 3.78 -11.45 -10.56
C ARG A 57 5.25 -11.02 -10.41
N LEU A 58 5.81 -10.35 -11.43
CA LEU A 58 7.18 -9.84 -11.42
C LEU A 58 7.28 -8.39 -10.91
N ASN A 59 6.16 -7.79 -10.56
CA ASN A 59 6.12 -6.48 -9.92
C ASN A 59 6.38 -6.62 -8.41
N LEU A 60 7.64 -6.59 -8.03
CA LEU A 60 8.09 -6.75 -6.63
C LEU A 60 8.06 -5.44 -5.84
N ALA A 61 7.58 -4.35 -6.48
CA ALA A 61 7.33 -3.06 -5.81
C ALA A 61 6.01 -3.06 -5.03
N SER A 62 5.05 -3.91 -5.44
CA SER A 62 3.69 -3.90 -4.94
C SER A 62 3.50 -4.91 -3.80
N PHE A 63 2.78 -4.47 -2.75
CA PHE A 63 2.27 -5.34 -1.69
C PHE A 63 0.94 -5.98 -2.05
N VAL A 64 0.31 -5.57 -3.14
CA VAL A 64 -1.04 -5.98 -3.53
C VAL A 64 -1.02 -7.39 -4.10
N THR A 65 -1.94 -8.22 -3.66
CA THR A 65 -2.19 -9.57 -4.17
C THR A 65 -2.44 -9.57 -5.68
N THR A 66 -1.79 -10.47 -6.39
CA THR A 66 -1.84 -10.59 -7.85
C THR A 66 -2.38 -11.92 -8.34
N TRP A 67 -2.72 -12.82 -7.42
CA TRP A 67 -3.28 -14.13 -7.73
C TRP A 67 -4.29 -14.56 -6.66
N MET A 68 -5.37 -15.20 -7.10
CA MET A 68 -6.36 -15.86 -6.26
C MET A 68 -6.79 -17.19 -6.89
N GLU A 69 -7.40 -18.07 -6.09
CA GLU A 69 -7.91 -19.35 -6.57
C GLU A 69 -9.06 -19.15 -7.61
N PRO A 70 -9.15 -19.98 -8.67
CA PRO A 70 -10.19 -19.85 -9.69
C PRO A 70 -11.63 -19.89 -9.14
N GLU A 71 -11.87 -20.56 -8.04
CA GLU A 71 -13.15 -20.60 -7.34
C GLU A 71 -13.53 -19.21 -6.80
N CYS A 72 -12.55 -18.49 -6.27
CA CYS A 72 -12.76 -17.11 -5.82
C CYS A 72 -13.03 -16.18 -7.00
N ASP A 73 -12.27 -16.30 -8.10
CA ASP A 73 -12.50 -15.53 -9.32
C ASP A 73 -13.92 -15.70 -9.85
N LYS A 74 -14.45 -16.92 -9.83
CA LYS A 74 -15.85 -17.21 -10.23
C LYS A 74 -16.85 -16.48 -9.31
N LEU A 75 -16.64 -16.50 -8.00
CA LEU A 75 -17.49 -15.78 -7.04
C LEU A 75 -17.43 -14.27 -7.25
N MET A 76 -16.25 -13.72 -7.48
CA MET A 76 -16.07 -12.30 -7.79
C MET A 76 -16.82 -11.90 -9.06
N MET A 77 -16.67 -12.65 -10.13
CA MET A 77 -17.38 -12.39 -11.41
C MET A 77 -18.90 -12.53 -11.28
N ALA A 78 -19.38 -13.48 -10.47
CA ALA A 78 -20.81 -13.65 -10.22
C ALA A 78 -21.43 -12.52 -9.38
N SER A 79 -20.61 -11.71 -8.72
CA SER A 79 -21.06 -10.64 -7.81
C SER A 79 -20.62 -9.23 -8.24
N ILE A 80 -19.89 -9.09 -9.35
CA ILE A 80 -19.34 -7.80 -9.80
C ILE A 80 -20.42 -6.75 -10.12
N ASN A 81 -21.63 -7.17 -10.37
CA ASN A 81 -22.79 -6.34 -10.69
C ASN A 81 -23.59 -5.91 -9.44
N LYS A 82 -23.18 -6.28 -8.24
CA LYS A 82 -23.87 -5.91 -7.00
C LYS A 82 -23.26 -4.67 -6.37
N ASN A 83 -24.10 -3.70 -6.03
CA ASN A 83 -23.71 -2.52 -5.25
C ASN A 83 -24.04 -2.76 -3.77
N TYR A 84 -23.06 -3.07 -2.94
CA TYR A 84 -23.34 -3.50 -1.57
C TYR A 84 -23.64 -2.36 -0.57
N VAL A 85 -23.77 -1.13 -1.05
CA VAL A 85 -24.44 -0.08 -0.25
C VAL A 85 -25.94 -0.36 -0.14
N ASP A 86 -26.51 -1.07 -1.11
CA ASP A 86 -27.93 -1.43 -1.14
C ASP A 86 -28.15 -2.65 -0.23
N MET A 87 -28.19 -2.42 1.08
CA MET A 87 -28.21 -3.47 2.11
C MET A 87 -29.49 -4.30 2.07
N ASP A 88 -30.61 -3.68 1.69
CA ASP A 88 -31.90 -4.35 1.58
C ASP A 88 -31.95 -5.27 0.36
N GLU A 89 -31.37 -4.86 -0.75
CA GLU A 89 -31.30 -5.65 -1.98
C GLU A 89 -30.23 -6.77 -1.91
N TYR A 90 -29.14 -6.52 -1.17
CA TYR A 90 -28.02 -7.45 -1.03
C TYR A 90 -27.70 -7.79 0.43
N PRO A 91 -28.68 -8.28 1.21
CA PRO A 91 -28.51 -8.51 2.66
C PRO A 91 -27.42 -9.56 2.97
N VAL A 92 -27.23 -10.54 2.09
CA VAL A 92 -26.17 -11.55 2.27
C VAL A 92 -24.79 -10.92 2.10
N THR A 93 -24.59 -9.99 1.17
CA THR A 93 -23.31 -9.30 1.01
C THR A 93 -22.98 -8.46 2.23
N THR A 94 -23.97 -7.77 2.78
CA THR A 94 -23.85 -7.01 4.03
C THR A 94 -23.48 -7.92 5.19
N GLU A 95 -24.15 -9.05 5.30
CA GLU A 95 -23.85 -10.07 6.33
C GLU A 95 -22.42 -10.61 6.18
N LEU A 96 -21.94 -10.88 4.95
CA LEU A 96 -20.57 -11.31 4.72
C LEU A 96 -19.54 -10.24 5.11
N GLN A 97 -19.85 -8.94 4.87
CA GLN A 97 -19.02 -7.85 5.36
C GLN A 97 -18.93 -7.89 6.91
N ASN A 98 -20.07 -8.00 7.59
CA ASN A 98 -20.10 -8.01 9.05
C ASN A 98 -19.35 -9.20 9.63
N ARG A 99 -19.44 -10.37 9.00
CA ARG A 99 -18.63 -11.53 9.36
C ARG A 99 -17.13 -11.29 9.19
N CYS A 100 -16.71 -10.66 8.09
CA CYS A 100 -15.31 -10.27 7.91
C CYS A 100 -14.86 -9.31 9.02
N VAL A 101 -15.67 -8.29 9.35
CA VAL A 101 -15.37 -7.34 10.44
C VAL A 101 -15.21 -8.08 11.76
N ASN A 102 -16.13 -8.98 12.11
CA ASN A 102 -16.07 -9.76 13.34
C ASN A 102 -14.82 -10.65 13.38
N MET A 103 -14.53 -11.41 12.31
CA MET A 103 -13.35 -12.28 12.25
C MET A 103 -12.04 -11.49 12.37
N ILE A 104 -11.95 -10.32 11.73
CA ILE A 104 -10.76 -9.46 11.79
C ILE A 104 -10.64 -8.82 13.20
N ALA A 105 -11.74 -8.40 13.80
CA ALA A 105 -11.74 -7.87 15.16
C ALA A 105 -11.25 -8.90 16.18
N HIS A 106 -11.72 -10.15 16.10
CA HIS A 106 -11.23 -11.24 16.92
C HIS A 106 -9.76 -11.57 16.66
N LEU A 107 -9.33 -11.55 15.39
CA LEU A 107 -7.91 -11.72 15.03
C LEU A 107 -7.01 -10.65 15.67
N PHE A 108 -7.53 -9.44 15.89
CA PHE A 108 -6.84 -8.31 16.53
C PHE A 108 -7.13 -8.19 18.02
N ASN A 109 -7.69 -9.24 18.65
CA ASN A 109 -7.99 -9.30 20.08
C ASN A 109 -8.86 -8.13 20.56
N ALA A 110 -9.87 -7.74 19.77
CA ALA A 110 -10.87 -6.78 20.24
C ALA A 110 -11.56 -7.31 21.51
N PRO A 111 -11.82 -6.44 22.50
CA PRO A 111 -12.43 -6.87 23.78
C PRO A 111 -13.93 -7.09 23.63
N LEU A 112 -14.30 -8.15 22.92
CA LEU A 112 -15.66 -8.52 22.57
C LEU A 112 -16.02 -9.87 23.18
N GLU A 113 -17.26 -10.03 23.59
CA GLU A 113 -17.84 -11.34 23.88
C GLU A 113 -17.95 -12.17 22.58
N GLU A 114 -17.98 -13.49 22.70
CA GLU A 114 -17.93 -14.41 21.54
C GLU A 114 -19.02 -14.13 20.49
N SER A 115 -20.18 -13.66 20.90
CA SER A 115 -21.34 -13.35 20.03
C SER A 115 -21.59 -11.86 19.83
N GLU A 116 -20.72 -11.00 20.34
CA GLU A 116 -20.85 -9.55 20.19
C GLU A 116 -20.38 -9.09 18.82
N ALA A 117 -21.16 -8.19 18.19
CA ALA A 117 -20.80 -7.62 16.90
C ALA A 117 -19.73 -6.54 17.06
N ALA A 118 -18.65 -6.70 16.33
CA ALA A 118 -17.56 -5.73 16.29
C ALA A 118 -17.97 -4.43 15.59
N VAL A 119 -17.29 -3.33 15.94
CA VAL A 119 -17.43 -2.04 15.30
C VAL A 119 -16.36 -1.89 14.22
N GLY A 120 -16.78 -1.88 12.97
CA GLY A 120 -15.87 -1.79 11.85
C GLY A 120 -16.60 -1.74 10.52
N VAL A 121 -15.85 -1.50 9.45
CA VAL A 121 -16.40 -1.46 8.09
C VAL A 121 -15.36 -1.81 7.04
N GLY A 122 -15.85 -2.37 5.93
CA GLY A 122 -15.09 -2.55 4.70
C GLY A 122 -14.97 -1.24 3.92
N THR A 123 -13.78 -0.95 3.45
CA THR A 123 -13.41 0.24 2.67
C THR A 123 -12.79 -0.18 1.34
N VAL A 124 -12.58 0.76 0.43
CA VAL A 124 -11.89 0.47 -0.85
C VAL A 124 -10.37 0.32 -0.71
N GLY A 125 -9.86 0.43 0.52
CA GLY A 125 -8.44 0.27 0.86
C GLY A 125 -8.08 1.00 2.14
N SER A 126 -6.86 0.75 2.65
CA SER A 126 -6.38 1.36 3.91
C SER A 126 -6.36 2.89 3.88
N SER A 127 -6.21 3.54 2.73
CA SER A 127 -6.27 5.01 2.68
C SER A 127 -7.62 5.55 3.13
N GLU A 128 -8.73 4.94 2.70
CA GLU A 128 -10.07 5.29 3.20
C GLU A 128 -10.22 4.92 4.68
N ALA A 129 -9.78 3.72 5.05
CA ALA A 129 -9.83 3.25 6.44
C ALA A 129 -9.11 4.20 7.42
N ILE A 130 -7.93 4.69 7.05
CA ILE A 130 -7.17 5.69 7.80
C ILE A 130 -7.92 7.01 7.90
N MET A 131 -8.52 7.48 6.80
CA MET A 131 -9.30 8.73 6.80
C MET A 131 -10.50 8.64 7.73
N LEU A 132 -11.20 7.51 7.74
CA LEU A 132 -12.33 7.26 8.65
C LEU A 132 -11.90 7.21 10.12
N ALA A 133 -10.81 6.51 10.42
CA ALA A 133 -10.25 6.44 11.76
C ALA A 133 -9.80 7.82 12.26
N GLY A 134 -9.03 8.54 11.45
CA GLY A 134 -8.57 9.88 11.78
C GLY A 134 -9.72 10.87 11.98
N LEU A 135 -10.77 10.77 11.15
CA LEU A 135 -11.97 11.60 11.28
C LEU A 135 -12.71 11.30 12.59
N ALA A 136 -12.83 10.02 12.98
CA ALA A 136 -13.42 9.62 14.25
C ALA A 136 -12.65 10.20 15.44
N PHE A 137 -11.31 10.10 15.43
CA PHE A 137 -10.46 10.71 16.47
C PHE A 137 -10.59 12.22 16.53
N LYS A 138 -10.56 12.89 15.36
CA LYS A 138 -10.74 14.35 15.30
C LYS A 138 -12.07 14.77 15.92
N ARG A 139 -13.16 14.10 15.55
CA ARG A 139 -14.49 14.41 16.03
C ARG A 139 -14.62 14.14 17.52
N LYS A 140 -14.15 13.00 18.01
CA LYS A 140 -14.14 12.66 19.45
C LYS A 140 -13.35 13.69 20.26
N TRP A 141 -12.15 14.05 19.81
CA TRP A 141 -11.34 15.11 20.43
C TRP A 141 -12.09 16.46 20.44
N GLN A 142 -12.69 16.86 19.31
CA GLN A 142 -13.48 18.11 19.25
C GLN A 142 -14.65 18.11 20.25
N ASN A 143 -15.36 17.01 20.35
CA ASN A 143 -16.50 16.87 21.26
C ASN A 143 -16.05 16.97 22.72
N ASN A 144 -14.96 16.30 23.07
CA ASN A 144 -14.38 16.37 24.41
C ASN A 144 -13.93 17.81 24.76
N ARG A 145 -13.28 18.49 23.82
CA ARG A 145 -12.84 19.90 24.02
C ARG A 145 -14.03 20.85 24.17
N LYS A 146 -15.09 20.70 23.34
CA LYS A 146 -16.32 21.48 23.44
C LYS A 146 -16.99 21.28 24.80
N ALA A 147 -17.11 20.04 25.26
CA ALA A 147 -17.70 19.73 26.56
C ALA A 147 -16.94 20.37 27.73
N GLN A 148 -15.62 20.59 27.58
CA GLN A 148 -14.77 21.25 28.56
C GLN A 148 -14.68 22.77 28.37
N GLY A 149 -15.37 23.36 27.39
CA GLY A 149 -15.28 24.79 27.07
C GLY A 149 -13.92 25.22 26.52
N LYS A 150 -13.11 24.30 25.98
CA LYS A 150 -11.77 24.55 25.47
C LYS A 150 -11.78 24.78 23.95
N PRO A 151 -10.78 25.47 23.37
CA PRO A 151 -10.62 25.61 21.94
C PRO A 151 -10.45 24.24 21.24
N TYR A 152 -11.07 24.07 20.07
CA TYR A 152 -11.09 22.81 19.31
C TYR A 152 -10.76 22.96 17.80
N GLY A 153 -10.17 24.10 17.43
CA GLY A 153 -9.90 24.44 16.02
C GLY A 153 -8.52 24.08 15.49
N LYS A 154 -7.60 23.57 16.33
CA LYS A 154 -6.22 23.28 15.93
C LYS A 154 -5.80 21.85 16.32
N PRO A 155 -6.44 20.83 15.75
CA PRO A 155 -6.03 19.44 16.01
C PRO A 155 -4.68 19.13 15.37
N ASN A 156 -3.89 18.28 16.02
CA ASN A 156 -2.70 17.70 15.43
C ASN A 156 -2.66 16.17 15.60
N ILE A 157 -1.86 15.52 14.78
CA ILE A 157 -1.59 14.08 14.84
C ILE A 157 -0.09 13.85 14.84
N VAL A 158 0.39 12.87 15.62
CA VAL A 158 1.81 12.49 15.67
C VAL A 158 2.01 11.19 14.90
N THR A 159 3.01 11.17 14.01
CA THR A 159 3.40 10.00 13.20
C THR A 159 4.91 9.92 13.05
N GLY A 160 5.43 8.80 12.55
CA GLY A 160 6.80 8.74 12.07
C GLY A 160 6.92 9.32 10.65
N ALA A 161 8.10 9.78 10.25
CA ALA A 161 8.38 10.23 8.88
C ALA A 161 8.37 9.08 7.85
N ASN A 162 8.24 7.82 8.29
CA ASN A 162 8.10 6.62 7.47
C ASN A 162 6.64 6.32 7.07
N VAL A 163 5.71 7.24 7.35
CA VAL A 163 4.29 7.08 6.99
C VAL A 163 4.04 7.02 5.49
N GLN A 164 2.96 6.37 5.13
CA GLN A 164 2.45 6.36 3.79
C GLN A 164 1.71 7.69 3.51
N VAL A 165 1.74 8.17 2.27
CA VAL A 165 1.16 9.46 1.84
C VAL A 165 -0.32 9.67 2.24
N CYS A 166 -1.05 8.62 2.59
CA CYS A 166 -2.43 8.73 3.06
C CYS A 166 -2.55 9.56 4.35
N TRP A 167 -1.53 9.54 5.24
CA TRP A 167 -1.50 10.38 6.44
C TRP A 167 -1.31 11.85 6.12
N GLU A 168 -0.43 12.16 5.14
CA GLU A 168 -0.30 13.54 4.63
C GLU A 168 -1.59 14.03 3.98
N LYS A 169 -2.27 13.16 3.22
CA LYS A 169 -3.59 13.47 2.65
C LYS A 169 -4.63 13.69 3.73
N PHE A 170 -4.70 12.82 4.75
CA PHE A 170 -5.59 13.01 5.88
C PHE A 170 -5.37 14.37 6.54
N ALA A 171 -4.13 14.67 6.91
CA ALA A 171 -3.77 15.93 7.56
C ALA A 171 -4.19 17.15 6.72
N ARG A 172 -3.88 17.12 5.43
CA ARG A 172 -4.20 18.23 4.50
C ARG A 172 -5.69 18.36 4.22
N TYR A 173 -6.40 17.26 3.97
CA TYR A 173 -7.82 17.31 3.59
C TYR A 173 -8.73 17.60 4.77
N PHE A 174 -8.37 17.18 5.95
CA PHE A 174 -9.16 17.39 7.16
C PHE A 174 -8.59 18.47 8.08
N GLU A 175 -7.66 19.29 7.62
CA GLU A 175 -7.10 20.43 8.38
C GLU A 175 -6.58 20.01 9.76
N VAL A 176 -5.74 18.97 9.78
CA VAL A 176 -5.04 18.47 10.97
C VAL A 176 -3.55 18.73 10.78
N GLU A 177 -2.89 19.31 11.76
CA GLU A 177 -1.43 19.49 11.74
C GLU A 177 -0.76 18.11 11.84
N LEU A 178 0.16 17.81 10.91
CA LEU A 178 0.96 16.60 10.94
C LEU A 178 2.28 16.88 11.66
N LYS A 179 2.50 16.23 12.78
CA LYS A 179 3.77 16.23 13.52
C LYS A 179 4.53 14.95 13.24
N GLU A 180 5.67 15.05 12.60
CA GLU A 180 6.45 13.89 12.15
C GLU A 180 7.71 13.70 13.01
N VAL A 181 7.84 12.52 13.61
CA VAL A 181 9.07 12.05 14.23
C VAL A 181 10.05 11.69 13.12
N LYS A 182 11.14 12.42 13.04
CA LYS A 182 12.18 12.22 12.03
C LYS A 182 12.92 10.90 12.25
N LEU A 183 13.36 10.28 11.16
CA LEU A 183 14.15 9.06 11.20
C LEU A 183 15.63 9.37 11.49
N SER A 184 16.39 8.34 11.80
CA SER A 184 17.84 8.40 11.88
C SER A 184 18.46 7.24 11.13
N GLU A 185 19.71 7.38 10.71
CA GLU A 185 20.42 6.30 10.04
C GLU A 185 20.50 5.06 10.94
N GLY A 186 20.15 3.91 10.37
CA GLY A 186 20.08 2.63 11.10
C GLY A 186 18.82 2.43 11.94
N TYR A 187 17.94 3.44 12.07
CA TYR A 187 16.67 3.38 12.80
C TYR A 187 15.56 4.03 11.96
N TYR A 188 14.85 3.21 11.18
CA TYR A 188 13.94 3.66 10.13
C TYR A 188 12.46 3.52 10.48
N VAL A 189 12.14 3.51 11.76
CA VAL A 189 10.78 3.50 12.31
C VAL A 189 10.59 4.66 13.29
N MET A 190 9.37 4.97 13.66
CA MET A 190 9.07 6.00 14.64
C MET A 190 9.67 5.65 16.01
N ASP A 191 10.42 6.59 16.57
CA ASP A 191 10.91 6.49 17.95
C ASP A 191 9.77 6.80 18.93
N PRO A 192 9.32 5.84 19.76
CA PRO A 192 8.18 6.05 20.65
C PRO A 192 8.41 7.14 21.70
N VAL A 193 9.64 7.34 22.17
CA VAL A 193 9.98 8.38 23.15
C VAL A 193 9.78 9.75 22.52
N LYS A 194 10.36 9.96 21.33
CA LYS A 194 10.22 11.23 20.60
C LYS A 194 8.76 11.48 20.19
N ALA A 195 8.02 10.43 19.84
CA ALA A 195 6.61 10.56 19.51
C ALA A 195 5.82 11.10 20.71
N VAL A 196 6.01 10.54 21.89
CA VAL A 196 5.33 10.97 23.11
C VAL A 196 5.76 12.38 23.56
N GLU A 197 7.01 12.79 23.32
CA GLU A 197 7.47 14.16 23.55
C GLU A 197 6.70 15.19 22.70
N MET A 198 6.33 14.83 21.46
CA MET A 198 5.59 15.72 20.54
C MET A 198 4.09 15.81 20.85
N VAL A 199 3.54 14.92 21.67
CA VAL A 199 2.13 14.92 22.07
C VAL A 199 1.82 16.12 22.95
N ASP A 200 0.75 16.84 22.60
CA ASP A 200 0.17 17.94 23.37
C ASP A 200 -1.36 17.81 23.53
N GLU A 201 -1.99 18.79 24.15
CA GLU A 201 -3.43 18.81 24.41
C GLU A 201 -4.30 18.84 23.11
N ASN A 202 -3.70 19.16 21.97
CA ASN A 202 -4.36 19.21 20.66
C ASN A 202 -4.15 17.93 19.84
N THR A 203 -3.39 16.98 20.37
CA THR A 203 -3.12 15.72 19.69
C THR A 203 -4.35 14.81 19.71
N ILE A 204 -4.89 14.51 18.51
CA ILE A 204 -6.07 13.67 18.36
C ILE A 204 -5.75 12.18 18.48
N CYS A 205 -4.58 11.75 18.04
CA CYS A 205 -4.02 10.41 18.23
C CYS A 205 -2.53 10.37 17.86
N VAL A 206 -1.84 9.31 18.27
CA VAL A 206 -0.55 8.90 17.71
C VAL A 206 -0.79 7.74 16.75
N ALA A 207 -0.36 7.86 15.51
CA ALA A 207 -0.50 6.81 14.51
C ALA A 207 0.82 6.03 14.39
N SER A 208 0.79 4.75 14.76
CA SER A 208 1.91 3.83 14.68
C SER A 208 1.71 2.84 13.53
N ILE A 209 2.80 2.39 12.90
CA ILE A 209 2.77 1.51 11.74
C ILE A 209 3.20 0.10 12.11
N LEU A 210 2.36 -0.87 11.80
CA LEU A 210 2.72 -2.28 11.85
C LEU A 210 3.08 -2.76 10.45
N GLY A 211 4.36 -2.63 10.10
CA GLY A 211 4.89 -2.98 8.79
C GLY A 211 5.15 -1.78 7.89
N SER A 212 6.29 -1.12 8.12
CA SER A 212 6.74 0.01 7.31
C SER A 212 6.85 -0.34 5.84
N THR A 213 6.33 0.53 4.97
CA THR A 213 6.45 0.40 3.52
C THR A 213 7.91 0.44 3.07
N LEU A 214 8.80 1.08 3.84
CA LEU A 214 10.19 1.29 3.47
C LEU A 214 11.02 0.01 3.63
N ASN A 215 10.92 -0.66 4.78
CA ASN A 215 11.80 -1.76 5.14
C ASN A 215 11.10 -2.94 5.84
N GLY A 216 9.77 -2.88 5.99
CA GLY A 216 8.95 -3.95 6.57
C GLY A 216 8.94 -3.99 8.10
N GLU A 217 9.71 -3.15 8.78
CA GLU A 217 9.80 -3.18 10.24
C GLU A 217 8.47 -2.85 10.91
N PHE A 218 8.22 -3.45 12.08
CA PHE A 218 7.14 -3.11 12.98
C PHE A 218 7.59 -2.06 13.98
N GLU A 219 6.79 -1.04 14.19
CA GLU A 219 6.99 -0.07 15.26
C GLU A 219 6.63 -0.70 16.61
N ASP A 220 7.29 -0.24 17.67
CA ASP A 220 7.05 -0.73 19.02
C ASP A 220 5.80 -0.08 19.63
N VAL A 221 4.63 -0.64 19.26
CA VAL A 221 3.33 -0.16 19.73
C VAL A 221 3.17 -0.36 21.24
N LYS A 222 3.77 -1.42 21.79
CA LYS A 222 3.75 -1.71 23.23
C LYS A 222 4.45 -0.61 24.03
N LEU A 223 5.68 -0.29 23.65
CA LEU A 223 6.44 0.78 24.32
C LEU A 223 5.73 2.13 24.16
N LEU A 224 5.20 2.42 22.95
CA LEU A 224 4.42 3.64 22.70
C LEU A 224 3.21 3.72 23.64
N ASN A 225 2.46 2.61 23.78
CA ASN A 225 1.30 2.54 24.66
C ASN A 225 1.69 2.84 26.12
N ASP A 226 2.75 2.22 26.62
CA ASP A 226 3.17 2.36 28.01
C ASP A 226 3.63 3.79 28.32
N LEU A 227 4.43 4.39 27.45
CA LEU A 227 4.88 5.78 27.58
C LEU A 227 3.69 6.77 27.48
N LEU A 228 2.76 6.51 26.58
CA LEU A 228 1.61 7.37 26.39
C LEU A 228 0.60 7.26 27.54
N LEU A 229 0.43 6.08 28.14
CA LEU A 229 -0.35 5.90 29.37
C LEU A 229 0.19 6.77 30.51
N GLU A 230 1.50 6.77 30.70
CA GLU A 230 2.13 7.59 31.72
C GLU A 230 1.96 9.09 31.42
N LYS A 231 2.14 9.51 30.15
CA LYS A 231 1.92 10.90 29.72
C LYS A 231 0.48 11.34 29.97
N ASN A 232 -0.51 10.52 29.57
CA ASN A 232 -1.93 10.80 29.79
C ASN A 232 -2.26 10.94 31.29
N LYS A 233 -1.69 10.07 32.14
CA LYS A 233 -1.85 10.14 33.60
C LYS A 233 -1.29 11.43 34.19
N GLN A 234 -0.10 11.87 33.73
CA GLN A 234 0.55 13.08 34.22
C GLN A 234 -0.16 14.35 33.77
N THR A 235 -0.72 14.37 32.56
CA THR A 235 -1.29 15.58 31.96
C THR A 235 -2.81 15.67 32.07
N GLY A 236 -3.48 14.57 32.37
CA GLY A 236 -4.94 14.45 32.31
C GLY A 236 -5.49 14.43 30.88
N TRP A 237 -4.64 14.20 29.88
CA TRP A 237 -5.06 14.01 28.50
C TRP A 237 -5.54 12.57 28.28
N ASP A 238 -6.25 12.36 27.16
CA ASP A 238 -6.75 11.03 26.72
C ASP A 238 -6.34 10.82 25.25
N THR A 239 -5.04 10.86 24.99
CA THR A 239 -4.49 10.68 23.65
C THR A 239 -4.45 9.20 23.30
N PRO A 240 -5.19 8.74 22.27
CA PRO A 240 -5.24 7.34 21.84
C PRO A 240 -4.15 7.01 20.83
N ILE A 241 -4.06 5.71 20.51
CA ILE A 241 -3.23 5.16 19.43
C ILE A 241 -4.14 4.63 18.32
N HIS A 242 -3.77 4.94 17.07
CA HIS A 242 -4.20 4.22 15.89
C HIS A 242 -3.06 3.35 15.39
N VAL A 243 -3.35 2.11 15.03
CA VAL A 243 -2.35 1.23 14.39
C VAL A 243 -2.67 1.07 12.91
N ASP A 244 -1.79 1.62 12.08
CA ASP A 244 -1.79 1.37 10.65
C ASP A 244 -1.14 0.01 10.37
N ALA A 245 -1.94 -1.01 10.40
CA ALA A 245 -1.56 -2.39 10.14
C ALA A 245 -1.82 -2.79 8.67
N ALA A 246 -1.81 -1.82 7.75
CA ALA A 246 -2.15 -2.07 6.34
C ALA A 246 -1.40 -3.26 5.74
N SER A 247 -0.14 -3.44 6.09
CA SER A 247 0.67 -4.59 5.64
C SER A 247 0.79 -5.67 6.72
N GLY A 248 1.04 -5.28 7.99
CA GLY A 248 1.35 -6.22 9.07
C GLY A 248 0.16 -6.92 9.70
N GLY A 249 -1.07 -6.41 9.54
CA GLY A 249 -2.24 -6.93 10.24
C GLY A 249 -2.64 -8.37 9.86
N PHE A 250 -2.33 -8.80 8.63
CA PHE A 250 -2.48 -10.19 8.21
C PHE A 250 -1.16 -10.98 8.23
N ILE A 251 -0.13 -10.47 8.93
CA ILE A 251 1.17 -11.14 9.12
C ILE A 251 1.41 -11.40 10.60
N ALA A 252 1.39 -10.35 11.43
CA ALA A 252 1.76 -10.44 12.83
C ALA A 252 0.97 -11.50 13.62
N PRO A 253 -0.36 -11.65 13.47
CA PRO A 253 -1.11 -12.68 14.20
C PRO A 253 -0.69 -14.12 13.89
N PHE A 254 -0.09 -14.35 12.71
CA PHE A 254 0.28 -15.67 12.24
C PHE A 254 1.74 -16.01 12.48
N LEU A 255 2.66 -15.06 12.25
CA LEU A 255 4.10 -15.26 12.41
C LEU A 255 4.62 -14.87 13.80
N TYR A 256 3.96 -13.91 14.45
CA TYR A 256 4.42 -13.31 15.72
C TYR A 256 3.27 -13.18 16.71
N PRO A 257 2.61 -14.29 17.10
CA PRO A 257 1.42 -14.26 17.96
C PRO A 257 1.65 -13.67 19.34
N GLU A 258 2.92 -13.65 19.80
CA GLU A 258 3.32 -13.07 21.10
C GLU A 258 3.52 -11.54 21.03
N LEU A 259 3.54 -10.95 19.83
CA LEU A 259 3.74 -9.52 19.69
C LEU A 259 2.50 -8.75 20.17
N GLU A 260 2.70 -7.84 21.11
CA GLU A 260 1.64 -6.95 21.60
C GLU A 260 1.61 -5.66 20.78
N TRP A 261 0.60 -5.51 19.93
CA TRP A 261 0.45 -4.36 19.04
C TRP A 261 -1.01 -3.96 18.81
N ASP A 262 -1.93 -4.82 19.17
CA ASP A 262 -3.35 -4.77 18.84
C ASP A 262 -4.22 -4.29 20.02
N PHE A 263 -5.50 -4.64 20.02
CA PHE A 263 -6.45 -4.24 21.05
C PHE A 263 -6.17 -4.85 22.44
N LYS A 264 -5.16 -5.70 22.62
CA LYS A 264 -4.63 -6.05 23.93
C LYS A 264 -4.11 -4.80 24.65
N LEU A 265 -3.65 -3.79 23.91
CA LEU A 265 -3.14 -2.53 24.44
C LEU A 265 -4.30 -1.53 24.64
N PRO A 266 -4.48 -0.96 25.84
CA PRO A 266 -5.68 -0.18 26.17
C PRO A 266 -5.83 1.13 25.39
N LEU A 267 -4.72 1.77 24.95
CA LEU A 267 -4.77 2.99 24.18
C LEU A 267 -4.98 2.76 22.68
N VAL A 268 -4.84 1.54 22.17
CA VAL A 268 -5.18 1.22 20.78
C VAL A 268 -6.71 1.26 20.63
N LYS A 269 -7.23 2.27 19.94
CA LYS A 269 -8.65 2.55 19.77
C LYS A 269 -9.17 2.21 18.37
N SER A 270 -8.29 2.20 17.37
CA SER A 270 -8.63 1.70 16.04
C SER A 270 -7.42 1.08 15.34
N ILE A 271 -7.70 0.16 14.43
CA ILE A 271 -6.72 -0.53 13.60
C ILE A 271 -7.26 -0.57 12.18
N ASN A 272 -6.42 -0.26 11.18
CA ASN A 272 -6.75 -0.54 9.79
C ASN A 272 -5.88 -1.67 9.23
N VAL A 273 -6.42 -2.41 8.27
CA VAL A 273 -5.67 -3.43 7.53
C VAL A 273 -6.11 -3.47 6.07
N SER A 274 -5.17 -3.71 5.15
CA SER A 274 -5.48 -3.92 3.74
C SER A 274 -5.78 -5.38 3.45
N GLY A 275 -7.04 -5.68 3.12
CA GLY A 275 -7.42 -6.99 2.64
C GLY A 275 -6.74 -7.34 1.31
N HIS A 276 -6.47 -6.34 0.48
CA HIS A 276 -5.83 -6.49 -0.82
C HIS A 276 -4.28 -6.60 -0.80
N LYS A 277 -3.69 -6.67 0.40
CA LYS A 277 -2.27 -7.00 0.59
C LYS A 277 -2.17 -8.45 1.10
N TYR A 278 -1.70 -8.63 2.32
CA TYR A 278 -1.59 -9.98 2.91
C TYR A 278 -2.93 -10.57 3.41
N GLY A 279 -4.05 -9.84 3.22
CA GLY A 279 -5.39 -10.44 3.29
C GLY A 279 -5.72 -11.30 2.05
N LEU A 280 -4.82 -11.35 1.06
CA LEU A 280 -4.84 -12.24 -0.11
C LEU A 280 -6.04 -12.03 -1.04
N VAL A 281 -6.47 -10.79 -1.20
CA VAL A 281 -7.55 -10.37 -2.12
C VAL A 281 -7.02 -9.38 -3.15
N TYR A 282 -7.53 -9.40 -4.37
CA TYR A 282 -7.20 -8.38 -5.38
C TYR A 282 -7.53 -6.96 -4.91
N ALA A 283 -6.87 -5.95 -5.51
CA ALA A 283 -7.01 -4.53 -5.16
C ALA A 283 -8.47 -4.08 -4.99
N GLY A 284 -8.73 -3.26 -3.98
CA GLY A 284 -10.04 -2.62 -3.76
C GLY A 284 -10.73 -3.01 -2.45
N ILE A 285 -9.99 -3.51 -1.45
CA ILE A 285 -10.54 -3.81 -0.12
C ILE A 285 -9.56 -3.43 1.00
N GLY A 286 -10.06 -2.76 2.02
CA GLY A 286 -9.41 -2.51 3.29
C GLY A 286 -10.45 -2.55 4.40
N TRP A 287 -9.98 -2.63 5.63
CA TRP A 287 -10.82 -2.75 6.81
C TRP A 287 -10.37 -1.74 7.85
N VAL A 288 -11.31 -1.16 8.56
CA VAL A 288 -11.07 -0.41 9.78
C VAL A 288 -11.93 -1.00 10.89
N ILE A 289 -11.29 -1.26 12.03
CA ILE A 289 -11.92 -1.81 13.23
C ILE A 289 -11.69 -0.80 14.36
N TRP A 290 -12.71 -0.50 15.13
CA TRP A 290 -12.64 0.26 16.38
C TRP A 290 -12.70 -0.67 17.57
N ARG A 291 -12.08 -0.26 18.66
CA ARG A 291 -12.10 -1.01 19.92
C ARG A 291 -13.50 -1.19 20.46
N GLY A 292 -14.30 -0.14 20.40
CA GLY A 292 -15.67 -0.11 20.88
C GLY A 292 -16.51 0.97 20.22
N LYS A 293 -17.81 0.99 20.48
CA LYS A 293 -18.77 1.96 19.94
C LYS A 293 -18.42 3.41 20.36
N GLU A 294 -17.86 3.57 21.54
CA GLU A 294 -17.43 4.86 22.08
C GLU A 294 -16.28 5.52 21.28
N ASP A 295 -15.60 4.75 20.45
CA ASP A 295 -14.51 5.22 19.63
C ASP A 295 -14.94 5.69 18.23
N LEU A 296 -16.21 5.47 17.88
CA LEU A 296 -16.83 5.94 16.66
C LEU A 296 -18.02 6.87 16.99
N PRO A 297 -17.85 8.21 16.91
CA PRO A 297 -18.92 9.16 17.19
C PRO A 297 -20.15 8.95 16.31
N GLU A 298 -21.31 8.82 16.92
CA GLU A 298 -22.61 8.55 16.25
C GLU A 298 -22.94 9.59 15.16
N GLU A 299 -22.58 10.83 15.37
CA GLU A 299 -22.82 11.93 14.40
C GLU A 299 -22.06 11.79 13.07
N LEU A 300 -21.13 10.82 12.97
CA LEU A 300 -20.45 10.47 11.72
C LEU A 300 -21.17 9.39 10.92
N ILE A 301 -22.18 8.76 11.53
CA ILE A 301 -23.00 7.73 10.89
C ILE A 301 -24.21 8.40 10.26
N PHE A 302 -24.35 8.27 8.96
CA PHE A 302 -25.46 8.80 8.21
C PHE A 302 -26.52 7.71 8.03
N HIS A 303 -27.77 8.04 8.26
CA HIS A 303 -28.91 7.16 8.05
C HIS A 303 -29.60 7.54 6.74
N ILE A 304 -29.72 6.61 5.83
CA ILE A 304 -30.37 6.77 4.53
C ILE A 304 -31.59 5.87 4.45
N ASN A 305 -32.72 6.39 3.94
CA ASN A 305 -33.99 5.67 3.91
C ASN A 305 -34.63 5.54 2.51
N TYR A 306 -34.02 6.13 1.48
CA TYR A 306 -34.58 6.12 0.13
C TYR A 306 -34.27 4.84 -0.65
N LEU A 307 -33.49 3.93 -0.08
CA LEU A 307 -33.16 2.59 -0.63
C LEU A 307 -34.00 1.47 0.01
N GLY A 308 -35.18 1.77 0.55
CA GLY A 308 -36.16 0.80 1.04
C GLY A 308 -36.18 0.62 2.56
N ALA A 309 -35.03 0.64 3.24
CA ALA A 309 -34.92 0.54 4.69
C ALA A 309 -33.98 1.63 5.26
N ASP A 310 -33.99 1.83 6.56
CA ASP A 310 -33.00 2.68 7.23
C ASP A 310 -31.64 1.99 7.22
N GLN A 311 -30.68 2.58 6.48
CA GLN A 311 -29.36 2.01 6.24
C GLN A 311 -28.29 2.93 6.79
N PRO A 312 -27.55 2.49 7.82
CA PRO A 312 -26.44 3.27 8.35
C PRO A 312 -25.25 3.20 7.39
N THR A 313 -24.68 4.36 7.06
CA THR A 313 -23.46 4.45 6.26
C THR A 313 -22.50 5.48 6.84
N PHE A 314 -21.21 5.19 6.78
CA PHE A 314 -20.22 6.15 7.24
C PHE A 314 -18.92 6.13 6.41
N THR A 315 -18.85 5.29 5.39
CA THR A 315 -17.73 5.25 4.44
C THR A 315 -17.69 6.50 3.57
N LEU A 316 -16.49 6.90 3.11
CA LEU A 316 -16.35 8.05 2.21
C LEU A 316 -16.96 7.76 0.84
N ASN A 317 -16.86 6.50 0.38
CA ASN A 317 -17.50 6.05 -0.86
C ASN A 317 -18.91 5.57 -0.56
N PHE A 318 -19.88 5.99 -1.39
CA PHE A 318 -21.26 5.53 -1.29
C PHE A 318 -21.45 4.21 -2.04
N SER A 319 -21.49 4.24 -3.37
CA SER A 319 -21.57 3.01 -4.18
C SER A 319 -20.27 2.24 -4.15
N LYS A 320 -20.34 0.94 -3.88
CA LYS A 320 -19.18 0.05 -3.75
C LYS A 320 -19.46 -1.33 -4.35
N GLY A 321 -18.48 -1.89 -5.07
CA GLY A 321 -18.58 -3.25 -5.59
C GLY A 321 -18.45 -4.29 -4.48
N SER A 322 -19.24 -5.34 -4.55
CA SER A 322 -19.30 -6.42 -3.55
C SER A 322 -18.22 -7.47 -3.70
N SER A 323 -17.60 -7.59 -4.87
CA SER A 323 -16.70 -8.71 -5.22
C SER A 323 -15.55 -8.90 -4.24
N GLN A 324 -14.91 -7.80 -3.82
CA GLN A 324 -13.77 -7.87 -2.91
C GLN A 324 -14.17 -8.27 -1.49
N VAL A 325 -15.33 -7.86 -1.01
CA VAL A 325 -15.87 -8.28 0.30
C VAL A 325 -16.12 -9.79 0.29
N ILE A 326 -16.74 -10.29 -0.77
CA ILE A 326 -17.02 -11.73 -0.94
C ILE A 326 -15.70 -12.51 -1.04
N ALA A 327 -14.73 -11.99 -1.78
CA ALA A 327 -13.40 -12.58 -1.88
C ALA A 327 -12.67 -12.62 -0.52
N GLN A 328 -12.78 -11.56 0.28
CA GLN A 328 -12.18 -11.56 1.62
C GLN A 328 -12.81 -12.62 2.52
N TYR A 329 -14.14 -12.75 2.51
CA TYR A 329 -14.81 -13.78 3.27
C TYR A 329 -14.40 -15.19 2.80
N TYR A 330 -14.30 -15.39 1.46
CA TYR A 330 -13.79 -16.64 0.89
C TYR A 330 -12.41 -16.98 1.45
N GLN A 331 -11.47 -16.04 1.41
CA GLN A 331 -10.11 -16.25 1.91
C GLN A 331 -10.09 -16.59 3.41
N LEU A 332 -10.89 -15.88 4.23
CA LEU A 332 -10.93 -16.10 5.66
C LEU A 332 -11.43 -17.50 6.00
N ILE A 333 -12.48 -17.99 5.33
CA ILE A 333 -13.03 -19.33 5.60
C ILE A 333 -12.26 -20.45 4.90
N ARG A 334 -11.69 -20.18 3.70
CA ARG A 334 -10.94 -21.16 2.92
C ARG A 334 -9.60 -21.50 3.54
N LEU A 335 -8.89 -20.49 4.00
CA LEU A 335 -7.58 -20.66 4.61
C LEU A 335 -7.63 -20.90 6.10
N GLY A 336 -8.50 -20.17 6.81
CA GLY A 336 -8.52 -20.19 8.27
C GLY A 336 -7.17 -19.77 8.87
N MET A 337 -6.98 -19.98 10.15
CA MET A 337 -5.72 -19.68 10.86
C MET A 337 -4.53 -20.47 10.33
N GLU A 338 -4.74 -21.75 10.03
CA GLU A 338 -3.68 -22.66 9.55
C GLU A 338 -3.20 -22.24 8.16
N GLY A 339 -4.10 -22.05 7.22
CA GLY A 339 -3.77 -21.70 5.84
C GLY A 339 -3.07 -20.34 5.74
N TYR A 340 -3.56 -19.32 6.46
CA TYR A 340 -2.87 -18.03 6.53
C TYR A 340 -1.46 -18.15 7.10
N ARG A 341 -1.27 -18.92 8.20
CA ARG A 341 0.05 -19.16 8.77
C ARG A 341 0.98 -19.80 7.75
N ASN A 342 0.55 -20.87 7.10
CA ASN A 342 1.35 -21.57 6.10
C ASN A 342 1.77 -20.64 4.93
N VAL A 343 0.87 -19.78 4.47
CA VAL A 343 1.19 -18.79 3.42
C VAL A 343 2.20 -17.77 3.92
N MET A 344 2.04 -17.23 5.12
CA MET A 344 2.95 -16.22 5.67
C MET A 344 4.33 -16.81 6.00
N GLU A 345 4.40 -18.02 6.52
CA GLU A 345 5.66 -18.76 6.72
C GLU A 345 6.39 -18.96 5.40
N ASN A 346 5.70 -19.40 4.35
CA ASN A 346 6.29 -19.53 3.02
C ASN A 346 6.81 -18.19 2.46
N CYS A 347 6.05 -17.10 2.64
CA CYS A 347 6.52 -15.76 2.24
C CYS A 347 7.79 -15.39 3.02
N HIS A 348 7.82 -15.63 4.32
CA HIS A 348 8.96 -15.33 5.16
C HIS A 348 10.20 -16.16 4.76
N GLU A 349 10.04 -17.46 4.56
CA GLU A 349 11.12 -18.34 4.10
C GLU A 349 11.70 -17.88 2.76
N ASN A 350 10.86 -17.50 1.79
CA ASN A 350 11.31 -17.01 0.50
C ASN A 350 12.02 -15.64 0.62
N ALA A 351 11.62 -14.80 1.58
CA ALA A 351 12.36 -13.58 1.90
C ALA A 351 13.75 -13.89 2.45
N MET A 352 13.87 -14.90 3.33
CA MET A 352 15.17 -15.34 3.85
C MET A 352 16.06 -15.95 2.77
N VAL A 353 15.51 -16.71 1.82
CA VAL A 353 16.26 -17.21 0.65
C VAL A 353 16.83 -16.05 -0.17
N LEU A 354 16.00 -15.04 -0.47
CA LEU A 354 16.46 -13.85 -1.20
C LEU A 354 17.55 -13.10 -0.44
N LYS A 355 17.32 -12.83 0.86
CA LYS A 355 18.27 -12.14 1.73
C LYS A 355 19.62 -12.86 1.75
N GLN A 356 19.63 -14.15 2.05
CA GLN A 356 20.86 -14.95 2.08
C GLN A 356 21.55 -14.99 0.72
N GLY A 357 20.79 -15.04 -0.38
CA GLY A 357 21.32 -14.95 -1.73
C GLY A 357 22.05 -13.63 -1.97
N LEU A 358 21.48 -12.51 -1.57
CA LEU A 358 22.09 -11.18 -1.68
C LEU A 358 23.33 -11.05 -0.78
N GLU A 359 23.27 -11.52 0.46
CA GLU A 359 24.39 -11.50 1.41
C GLU A 359 25.59 -12.30 0.87
N LYS A 360 25.36 -13.48 0.29
CA LYS A 360 26.41 -14.33 -0.32
C LYS A 360 27.15 -13.64 -1.48
N THR A 361 26.53 -12.69 -2.17
CA THR A 361 27.22 -11.92 -3.20
C THR A 361 28.30 -11.00 -2.62
N GLY A 362 28.17 -10.61 -1.35
CA GLY A 362 29.06 -9.67 -0.68
C GLY A 362 28.90 -8.20 -1.11
N LEU A 363 27.98 -7.91 -2.03
CA LEU A 363 27.82 -6.60 -2.69
C LEU A 363 26.79 -5.67 -2.02
N PHE A 364 25.97 -6.18 -1.11
CA PHE A 364 24.85 -5.45 -0.53
C PHE A 364 24.92 -5.36 0.99
N ASN A 365 24.38 -4.26 1.51
CA ASN A 365 23.97 -4.12 2.90
C ASN A 365 22.48 -4.41 2.98
N ILE A 366 22.07 -5.29 3.89
CA ILE A 366 20.66 -5.55 4.15
C ILE A 366 20.15 -4.53 5.14
N VAL A 367 19.07 -3.84 4.78
CA VAL A 367 18.45 -2.74 5.55
C VAL A 367 17.21 -3.24 6.31
N SER A 368 16.46 -4.19 5.73
CA SER A 368 15.33 -4.83 6.41
C SER A 368 15.80 -5.77 7.51
N LYS A 369 14.97 -5.96 8.53
CA LYS A 369 15.19 -6.96 9.60
C LYS A 369 14.49 -8.27 9.27
N ASP A 370 14.84 -9.33 9.99
CA ASP A 370 14.22 -10.64 9.81
C ASP A 370 12.80 -10.68 10.39
N HIS A 371 12.53 -9.82 11.35
CA HIS A 371 11.25 -9.67 12.01
C HIS A 371 10.46 -8.52 11.38
N GLY A 372 9.32 -8.81 10.78
CA GLY A 372 8.49 -7.82 10.10
C GLY A 372 7.69 -8.38 8.94
N VAL A 373 7.35 -7.50 8.00
CA VAL A 373 6.67 -7.89 6.75
C VAL A 373 7.65 -8.67 5.87
N PRO A 374 7.24 -9.78 5.22
CA PRO A 374 8.08 -10.52 4.28
C PRO A 374 8.53 -9.66 3.09
N LEU A 375 9.66 -8.97 3.26
CA LEU A 375 10.32 -8.20 2.22
C LEU A 375 11.81 -8.12 2.48
N VAL A 376 12.58 -7.80 1.46
CA VAL A 376 14.02 -7.53 1.58
C VAL A 376 14.30 -6.13 1.05
N ALA A 377 14.74 -5.24 1.93
CA ALA A 377 15.26 -3.92 1.58
C ALA A 377 16.80 -3.94 1.72
N PHE A 378 17.49 -3.47 0.70
CA PHE A 378 18.96 -3.57 0.60
C PHE A 378 19.54 -2.41 -0.19
N SER A 379 20.80 -2.06 0.10
CA SER A 379 21.57 -1.03 -0.58
C SER A 379 22.89 -1.59 -1.10
N LEU A 380 23.49 -0.94 -2.09
CA LEU A 380 24.84 -1.28 -2.55
C LEU A 380 25.87 -0.91 -1.46
N LYS A 381 26.86 -1.76 -1.22
CA LYS A 381 28.01 -1.44 -0.37
C LYS A 381 28.93 -0.40 -1.00
N ASP A 382 29.08 -0.47 -2.31
CA ASP A 382 29.83 0.51 -3.11
C ASP A 382 28.89 1.08 -4.19
N ASN A 383 28.49 2.31 -4.01
CA ASN A 383 27.61 3.05 -4.96
C ASN A 383 28.40 4.12 -5.78
N LYS A 384 29.72 4.06 -5.77
CA LYS A 384 30.56 5.05 -6.48
C LYS A 384 30.49 4.90 -7.99
N ARG A 385 30.38 3.67 -8.48
CA ARG A 385 30.31 3.36 -9.92
C ARG A 385 28.88 3.35 -10.41
N HIS A 386 27.99 2.72 -9.67
CA HIS A 386 26.57 2.53 -10.00
C HIS A 386 25.74 2.81 -8.77
N ASN A 387 24.48 3.14 -8.97
CA ASN A 387 23.53 3.32 -7.88
C ASN A 387 22.34 2.38 -8.02
N GLU A 388 21.53 2.30 -6.98
CA GLU A 388 20.37 1.43 -6.89
C GLU A 388 19.32 1.69 -7.99
N PHE A 389 19.20 2.96 -8.45
CA PHE A 389 18.26 3.34 -9.54
C PHE A 389 18.70 2.75 -10.88
N GLU A 390 20.02 2.71 -11.15
CA GLU A 390 20.57 2.10 -12.37
C GLU A 390 20.36 0.60 -12.37
N VAL A 391 20.56 -0.06 -11.24
CA VAL A 391 20.30 -1.50 -11.09
C VAL A 391 18.82 -1.79 -11.29
N ALA A 392 17.94 -1.01 -10.67
CA ALA A 392 16.50 -1.15 -10.80
C ALA A 392 16.00 -0.99 -12.25
N GLU A 393 16.55 -0.02 -13.00
CA GLU A 393 16.20 0.18 -14.42
C GLU A 393 16.71 -0.98 -15.29
N MET A 394 17.91 -1.49 -15.05
CA MET A 394 18.47 -2.61 -15.81
C MET A 394 17.71 -3.92 -15.55
N LEU A 395 17.20 -4.14 -14.35
CA LEU A 395 16.39 -5.31 -14.01
C LEU A 395 15.08 -5.40 -14.81
N ARG A 396 14.55 -4.27 -15.30
CA ARG A 396 13.36 -4.26 -16.18
C ARG A 396 13.58 -5.03 -17.48
N ARG A 397 14.82 -5.16 -17.95
CA ARG A 397 15.17 -5.94 -19.15
C ARG A 397 14.90 -7.44 -18.98
N PHE A 398 14.86 -7.90 -17.73
CA PHE A 398 14.51 -9.27 -17.33
C PHE A 398 13.04 -9.40 -16.91
N GLY A 399 12.26 -8.32 -17.02
CA GLY A 399 10.86 -8.27 -16.60
C GLY A 399 10.63 -7.92 -15.13
N TRP A 400 11.70 -7.78 -14.32
CA TRP A 400 11.57 -7.45 -12.91
C TRP A 400 11.26 -5.97 -12.70
N ILE A 401 10.30 -5.69 -11.82
CA ILE A 401 10.03 -4.34 -11.33
C ILE A 401 10.43 -4.30 -9.86
N VAL A 402 11.65 -3.85 -9.61
CA VAL A 402 12.21 -3.64 -8.27
C VAL A 402 12.37 -2.13 -8.06
N PRO A 403 11.68 -1.52 -7.09
CA PRO A 403 11.80 -0.08 -6.86
C PRO A 403 13.11 0.27 -6.16
N ALA A 404 13.70 1.38 -6.56
CA ALA A 404 14.76 2.07 -5.83
C ALA A 404 14.23 3.43 -5.33
N TYR A 405 14.57 3.81 -4.12
CA TYR A 405 14.13 5.06 -3.48
C TYR A 405 15.12 5.51 -2.41
N THR A 406 15.04 6.79 -2.04
CA THR A 406 15.77 7.33 -0.89
C THR A 406 14.90 7.25 0.37
N MET A 407 15.51 7.04 1.52
CA MET A 407 14.83 7.13 2.81
C MET A 407 14.27 8.54 3.05
N PRO A 408 13.24 8.72 3.88
CA PRO A 408 12.64 10.03 4.17
C PRO A 408 13.53 10.93 5.03
N ALA A 409 12.93 11.99 5.55
CA ALA A 409 13.62 13.07 6.27
C ALA A 409 14.66 12.57 7.30
N ASP A 410 15.83 13.19 7.25
CA ASP A 410 17.07 12.96 8.02
C ASP A 410 17.83 11.66 7.67
N ALA A 411 17.32 10.84 6.74
CA ALA A 411 18.00 9.65 6.20
C ALA A 411 18.05 9.63 4.64
N GLN A 412 17.84 10.78 3.97
CA GLN A 412 17.71 10.83 2.49
C GLN A 412 18.99 10.46 1.74
N HIS A 413 20.14 10.44 2.42
CA HIS A 413 21.40 9.98 1.83
C HIS A 413 21.45 8.45 1.64
N VAL A 414 20.56 7.72 2.31
CA VAL A 414 20.44 6.27 2.19
C VAL A 414 19.50 5.95 1.03
N THR A 415 20.02 5.29 0.01
CA THR A 415 19.24 4.75 -1.12
C THR A 415 19.10 3.26 -0.96
N VAL A 416 17.91 2.75 -1.21
CA VAL A 416 17.59 1.33 -1.07
C VAL A 416 16.82 0.80 -2.27
N MET A 417 16.96 -0.48 -2.56
CA MET A 417 16.04 -1.27 -3.34
C MET A 417 15.20 -2.14 -2.41
N ARG A 418 13.97 -2.44 -2.81
CA ARG A 418 13.07 -3.25 -1.99
C ARG A 418 12.36 -4.30 -2.85
N VAL A 419 12.33 -5.52 -2.35
CA VAL A 419 11.60 -6.64 -2.93
C VAL A 419 10.53 -7.09 -1.93
N VAL A 420 9.27 -6.95 -2.29
CA VAL A 420 8.14 -7.45 -1.51
C VAL A 420 7.88 -8.90 -1.89
N ILE A 421 7.78 -9.77 -0.89
CA ILE A 421 7.51 -11.18 -1.07
C ILE A 421 6.04 -11.45 -0.80
N ARG A 422 5.31 -11.80 -1.87
CA ARG A 422 3.89 -12.17 -1.80
C ARG A 422 3.73 -13.68 -1.93
N GLU A 423 2.51 -14.16 -1.79
CA GLU A 423 2.13 -15.58 -1.87
C GLU A 423 2.55 -16.26 -3.19
N ASP A 424 2.61 -15.50 -4.28
CA ASP A 424 2.98 -15.98 -5.63
C ASP A 424 4.47 -15.90 -5.94
N PHE A 425 5.30 -15.45 -4.99
CA PHE A 425 6.74 -15.36 -5.15
C PHE A 425 7.44 -16.61 -4.61
N SER A 426 7.86 -17.50 -5.50
CA SER A 426 8.48 -18.77 -5.15
C SER A 426 9.97 -18.65 -4.84
N ARG A 427 10.51 -19.67 -4.19
CA ARG A 427 11.96 -19.85 -3.99
C ARG A 427 12.76 -19.75 -5.30
N THR A 428 12.26 -20.38 -6.37
CA THR A 428 12.87 -20.31 -7.71
C THR A 428 12.98 -18.87 -8.21
N LEU A 429 11.96 -18.05 -7.99
CA LEU A 429 11.99 -16.62 -8.35
C LEU A 429 12.99 -15.85 -7.49
N ALA A 430 13.11 -16.17 -6.20
CA ALA A 430 14.11 -15.55 -5.32
C ALA A 430 15.54 -15.83 -5.80
N GLU A 431 15.86 -17.10 -6.06
CA GLU A 431 17.15 -17.52 -6.55
C GLU A 431 17.46 -16.90 -7.93
N ARG A 432 16.48 -16.86 -8.83
CA ARG A 432 16.61 -16.26 -10.15
C ARG A 432 16.85 -14.76 -10.08
N LEU A 433 16.15 -14.04 -9.20
CA LEU A 433 16.34 -12.61 -9.01
C LEU A 433 17.78 -12.28 -8.56
N VAL A 434 18.35 -13.06 -7.63
CA VAL A 434 19.76 -12.89 -7.21
C VAL A 434 20.71 -13.05 -8.39
N LEU A 435 20.49 -14.06 -9.24
CA LEU A 435 21.31 -14.27 -10.44
C LEU A 435 21.20 -13.10 -11.43
N ASP A 436 19.99 -12.58 -11.64
CA ASP A 436 19.78 -11.50 -12.59
C ASP A 436 20.31 -10.16 -12.04
N ILE A 437 20.21 -9.90 -10.72
CA ILE A 437 20.87 -8.76 -10.06
C ILE A 437 22.40 -8.84 -10.25
N THR A 438 22.99 -10.02 -10.04
CA THR A 438 24.44 -10.22 -10.21
C THR A 438 24.87 -9.96 -11.66
N LYS A 439 24.09 -10.42 -12.64
CA LYS A 439 24.35 -10.15 -14.05
C LYS A 439 24.27 -8.66 -14.38
N VAL A 440 23.25 -7.98 -13.87
CA VAL A 440 23.09 -6.53 -14.06
C VAL A 440 24.29 -5.77 -13.53
N LEU A 441 24.76 -6.11 -12.33
CA LEU A 441 25.96 -5.47 -11.76
C LEU A 441 27.22 -5.72 -12.62
N HIS A 442 27.41 -6.95 -13.07
CA HIS A 442 28.53 -7.27 -13.97
C HIS A 442 28.44 -6.53 -15.31
N GLU A 443 27.23 -6.40 -15.90
CA GLU A 443 27.03 -5.62 -17.11
C GLU A 443 27.33 -4.14 -16.87
N LEU A 444 26.86 -3.58 -15.75
CA LEU A 444 27.13 -2.18 -15.38
C LEU A 444 28.63 -1.93 -15.17
N ASP A 445 29.35 -2.87 -14.52
CA ASP A 445 30.80 -2.78 -14.33
C ASP A 445 31.59 -2.83 -15.63
N SER A 446 31.08 -3.50 -16.66
CA SER A 446 31.70 -3.60 -17.98
C SER A 446 31.48 -2.35 -18.85
N LEU A 447 30.53 -1.49 -18.51
CA LEU A 447 30.27 -0.24 -19.24
C LEU A 447 31.40 0.76 -18.97
N PRO A 448 31.85 1.55 -20.00
CA PRO A 448 32.80 2.62 -19.78
C PRO A 448 32.30 3.56 -18.70
N SER A 449 33.12 3.86 -17.70
CA SER A 449 32.69 4.76 -16.64
C SER A 449 32.23 6.11 -17.23
N LYS A 450 31.13 6.65 -16.74
CA LYS A 450 30.59 7.96 -17.20
C LYS A 450 31.63 9.07 -17.08
N LEU A 451 32.58 8.94 -16.15
CA LEU A 451 33.75 9.81 -16.00
C LEU A 451 34.70 9.71 -17.20
N ALA A 452 34.91 8.52 -17.77
CA ALA A 452 35.75 8.34 -18.95
C ALA A 452 35.09 8.91 -20.23
N VAL A 453 33.76 8.76 -20.36
CA VAL A 453 32.99 9.34 -21.48
C VAL A 453 32.90 10.86 -21.36
N ALA A 454 32.69 11.41 -20.17
CA ALA A 454 32.70 12.86 -19.93
C ALA A 454 34.10 13.46 -20.13
N ALA A 455 35.17 12.76 -19.77
CA ALA A 455 36.55 13.19 -20.01
C ALA A 455 36.89 13.17 -21.51
N GLN A 456 36.39 12.20 -22.29
CA GLN A 456 36.55 12.17 -23.76
C GLN A 456 35.75 13.26 -24.50
N GLN A 457 34.57 13.62 -24.00
CA GLN A 457 33.77 14.72 -24.59
C GLN A 457 34.31 16.10 -24.22
N ASN A 458 34.90 16.29 -23.04
CA ASN A 458 35.50 17.56 -22.61
C ASN A 458 36.88 17.81 -23.15
N GLY A 459 37.54 16.81 -23.76
CA GLY A 459 38.85 17.00 -24.45
C GLY A 459 38.80 17.82 -25.74
N LYS A 460 37.60 18.29 -26.16
CA LYS A 460 37.41 19.07 -27.37
C LYS A 460 37.08 20.55 -27.15
N ASN A 461 36.83 21.01 -25.92
CA ASN A 461 36.63 22.44 -25.63
C ASN A 461 36.98 22.80 -24.18
N GLY A 462 37.90 23.71 -24.05
CA GLY A 462 38.59 24.30 -22.93
C GLY A 462 37.89 24.49 -21.59
N THR A 463 38.73 24.53 -20.55
CA THR A 463 38.51 24.87 -19.13
C THR A 463 37.56 23.98 -18.36
N VAL A 464 38.14 22.94 -17.78
CA VAL A 464 37.45 22.04 -16.83
C VAL A 464 37.42 22.68 -15.45
N VAL A 465 36.25 23.13 -15.00
CA VAL A 465 35.98 23.32 -13.57
C VAL A 465 35.85 21.95 -12.96
N LYS A 466 36.79 21.53 -12.12
CA LYS A 466 36.68 20.26 -11.34
C LYS A 466 35.50 20.35 -10.37
N LYS A 467 34.40 19.71 -10.73
CA LYS A 467 33.29 19.51 -9.80
C LYS A 467 33.71 18.52 -8.71
N THR A 468 33.25 18.76 -7.49
CA THR A 468 33.47 17.84 -6.39
C THR A 468 32.68 16.54 -6.63
N GLU A 469 33.14 15.42 -6.07
CA GLU A 469 32.48 14.09 -6.18
C GLU A 469 31.00 14.18 -5.74
N MET A 470 30.72 14.99 -4.71
CA MET A 470 29.37 15.22 -4.18
C MET A 470 28.47 16.03 -5.13
N GLU A 471 29.04 16.98 -5.89
CA GLU A 471 28.28 17.74 -6.92
C GLU A 471 27.94 16.85 -8.13
N THR A 472 28.87 15.98 -8.53
CA THR A 472 28.66 15.03 -9.61
C THR A 472 27.58 13.98 -9.23
N GLN A 473 27.59 13.47 -8.00
CA GLN A 473 26.56 12.58 -7.47
C GLN A 473 25.18 13.25 -7.40
N ARG A 474 25.11 14.51 -6.97
CA ARG A 474 23.86 15.27 -6.97
C ARG A 474 23.30 15.52 -8.37
N GLU A 475 24.15 15.80 -9.33
CA GLU A 475 23.72 15.99 -10.73
C GLU A 475 23.24 14.68 -11.36
N VAL A 476 23.91 13.58 -11.11
CA VAL A 476 23.49 12.23 -11.56
C VAL A 476 22.16 11.84 -10.92
N ALA A 477 22.03 11.99 -9.61
CA ALA A 477 20.78 11.75 -8.91
C ALA A 477 19.64 12.66 -9.39
N THR A 478 19.93 13.93 -9.66
CA THR A 478 18.97 14.91 -10.20
C THR A 478 18.57 14.58 -11.63
N TYR A 479 19.52 14.14 -12.46
CA TYR A 479 19.25 13.71 -13.84
C TYR A 479 18.35 12.47 -13.86
N TRP A 480 18.65 11.45 -13.07
CA TRP A 480 17.83 10.25 -12.97
C TRP A 480 16.47 10.50 -12.35
N LYS A 481 16.41 11.33 -11.33
CA LYS A 481 15.15 11.77 -10.73
C LYS A 481 14.29 12.53 -11.76
N LYS A 482 14.89 13.39 -12.57
CA LYS A 482 14.23 14.08 -13.67
C LYS A 482 13.80 13.11 -14.78
N PHE A 483 14.67 12.19 -15.20
CA PHE A 483 14.38 11.17 -16.22
C PHE A 483 13.22 10.27 -15.81
N VAL A 484 13.19 9.82 -14.55
CA VAL A 484 12.08 9.04 -13.98
C VAL A 484 10.80 9.87 -13.87
N LEU A 485 10.93 11.15 -13.48
CA LEU A 485 9.80 12.08 -13.42
C LEU A 485 9.26 12.41 -14.81
N ASP A 486 10.11 12.64 -15.78
CA ASP A 486 9.72 12.93 -17.16
C ASP A 486 9.02 11.71 -17.80
N ARG A 487 9.50 10.51 -17.56
CA ARG A 487 8.79 9.26 -17.95
C ARG A 487 7.47 9.09 -17.21
N LYS A 488 7.41 9.41 -15.91
CA LYS A 488 6.15 9.43 -15.15
C LYS A 488 5.21 10.54 -15.65
N THR A 489 5.73 11.69 -16.02
CA THR A 489 4.95 12.83 -16.51
C THR A 489 4.38 12.59 -17.91
N ILE A 490 5.07 11.82 -18.74
CA ILE A 490 4.55 11.37 -20.04
C ILE A 490 3.45 10.33 -19.84
N LYS A 491 3.55 9.47 -18.80
CA LYS A 491 2.49 8.53 -18.41
C LYS A 491 1.38 9.17 -17.55
N ASN A 492 1.66 10.23 -16.81
CA ASN A 492 0.76 10.82 -15.82
C ASN A 492 0.19 12.19 -16.23
N LYS A 493 -0.02 12.44 -17.51
CA LYS A 493 -0.92 13.53 -17.92
C LYS A 493 -2.40 13.13 -17.84
N ILE A 494 -2.73 12.19 -16.98
CA ILE A 494 -4.11 11.80 -16.71
C ILE A 494 -4.21 11.59 -15.19
N CYS A 495 -4.60 12.63 -14.53
CA CYS A 495 -5.55 12.76 -13.43
C CYS A 495 -5.74 14.24 -13.18
#